data_d51dc31ecaa8013b5de227dc4fb27f79
#
_entry.id   d51dc31ecaa8013b5de227dc4fb27f79
#
_cell.length_a   1.000
_cell.length_b   1.000
_cell.length_c   1.000
_cell.angle_alpha   90.00
_cell.angle_beta   90.00
_cell.angle_gamma   90.00
#
_symmetry.space_group_name_H-M   'P 1'
#
loop_
_entity.id
_entity.type
_entity.pdbx_description
1 polymer ?
#
loop_
_entity_poly.entity_id
_entity_poly.type
_entity_poly.pdbx_seq_one_letter_code
_entity_poly.pdbx_strand_id
1 'polypeptide(L)'
;FRVFVPLLAASIATKMGILHLGEGFQWMGSTAAIICFGAATIFEIAGYYIPFVDNALDTVTTPASVIAGTLLTASAILPDIDPMLKWGLGIIVGGGSAGIIQAGTALTRATSTATTAGVANPIVATVEHILAIVGSIFSIVIPFVIAGVVCVLILVMLFFVIRYFKKHIPKTDAVPVKKSSN
;
A
#
# COMPACT_ATOMS: atom_id res chain seq x y z
N PHE A 1 -3.47 5.52 4.13
CA PHE A 1 -2.27 4.89 4.71
C PHE A 1 -1.10 5.88 4.62
N ARG A 2 -0.04 5.72 5.39
CA ARG A 2 1.05 6.71 5.48
C ARG A 2 2.10 6.45 4.43
N VAL A 3 2.49 7.50 3.69
CA VAL A 3 3.46 7.42 2.60
C VAL A 3 4.88 7.49 3.12
N PHE A 4 5.15 8.46 4.00
CA PHE A 4 6.52 8.77 4.42
C PHE A 4 7.02 7.90 5.57
N VAL A 5 6.16 7.27 6.35
CA VAL A 5 6.55 6.37 7.45
C VAL A 5 7.40 5.19 6.95
N PRO A 6 6.97 4.40 5.94
CA PRO A 6 7.80 3.29 5.45
C PRO A 6 9.06 3.77 4.72
N LEU A 7 9.04 4.92 4.04
CA LEU A 7 10.23 5.52 3.44
C LEU A 7 11.26 5.91 4.50
N LEU A 8 10.82 6.54 5.58
CA LEU A 8 11.68 6.90 6.71
C LEU A 8 12.26 5.65 7.38
N ALA A 9 11.43 4.64 7.63
CA ALA A 9 11.87 3.38 8.24
C ALA A 9 12.93 2.68 7.36
N ALA A 10 12.71 2.59 6.05
CA ALA A 10 13.68 2.04 5.11
C ALA A 10 14.98 2.86 5.09
N SER A 11 14.89 4.20 5.11
CA SER A 11 16.06 5.09 5.14
C SER A 11 16.91 4.89 6.40
N ILE A 12 16.27 4.80 7.56
CA ILE A 12 16.96 4.54 8.84
C ILE A 12 17.60 3.15 8.82
N ALA A 13 16.87 2.12 8.40
CA ALA A 13 17.37 0.75 8.31
C ALA A 13 18.56 0.63 7.36
N THR A 14 18.52 1.36 6.23
CA THR A 14 19.64 1.42 5.27
C THR A 14 20.86 2.09 5.90
N LYS A 15 20.67 3.20 6.60
CA LYS A 15 21.78 3.88 7.30
C LYS A 15 22.39 3.04 8.41
N MET A 16 21.60 2.21 9.08
CA MET A 16 22.06 1.28 10.11
C MET A 16 22.70 0.01 9.54
N GLY A 17 22.73 -0.17 8.21
CA GLY A 17 23.25 -1.37 7.56
C GLY A 17 22.36 -2.61 7.72
N ILE A 18 21.12 -2.46 8.19
CA ILE A 18 20.14 -3.54 8.34
C ILE A 18 19.50 -3.87 6.98
N LEU A 19 19.21 -2.84 6.19
CA LEU A 19 18.62 -2.97 4.87
C LEU A 19 19.63 -2.56 3.81
N HIS A 20 19.88 -3.45 2.84
CA HIS A 20 20.74 -3.18 1.70
C HIS A 20 19.86 -2.87 0.47
N LEU A 21 19.90 -1.63 0.02
CA LEU A 21 19.19 -1.20 -1.17
C LEU A 21 20.06 -1.38 -2.41
N GLY A 22 19.43 -1.66 -3.54
CA GLY A 22 20.09 -1.79 -4.83
C GLY A 22 20.83 -0.52 -5.27
N GLU A 23 21.74 -0.66 -6.23
CA GLU A 23 22.46 0.45 -6.85
C GLU A 23 21.47 1.52 -7.34
N GLY A 24 21.81 2.78 -7.14
CA GLY A 24 20.94 3.92 -7.45
C GLY A 24 19.94 4.31 -6.35
N PHE A 25 19.71 3.47 -5.32
CA PHE A 25 18.83 3.79 -4.20
C PHE A 25 19.58 4.05 -2.86
N GLN A 26 20.89 3.92 -2.87
CA GLN A 26 21.72 4.13 -1.66
C GLN A 26 21.58 5.52 -1.05
N TRP A 27 21.20 6.51 -1.87
CA TRP A 27 20.91 7.89 -1.41
C TRP A 27 19.82 7.93 -0.34
N MET A 28 18.89 6.95 -0.34
CA MET A 28 17.85 6.85 0.69
C MET A 28 18.42 6.67 2.10
N GLY A 29 19.60 6.04 2.25
CA GLY A 29 20.32 5.94 3.52
C GLY A 29 21.10 7.18 3.94
N SER A 30 21.05 8.24 3.15
CA SER A 30 21.75 9.49 3.49
C SER A 30 21.06 10.24 4.64
N THR A 31 21.84 11.05 5.36
CA THR A 31 21.28 11.89 6.43
C THR A 31 20.27 12.89 5.89
N ALA A 32 20.49 13.40 4.67
CA ALA A 32 19.57 14.32 4.01
C ALA A 32 18.21 13.65 3.74
N ALA A 33 18.22 12.41 3.22
CA ALA A 33 16.98 11.65 2.98
C ALA A 33 16.23 11.40 4.29
N ILE A 34 16.91 11.00 5.36
CA ILE A 34 16.29 10.77 6.68
C ILE A 34 15.64 12.06 7.20
N ILE A 35 16.32 13.20 7.09
CA ILE A 35 15.76 14.51 7.52
C ILE A 35 14.52 14.85 6.68
N CYS A 36 14.60 14.71 5.35
CA CYS A 36 13.48 15.01 4.45
C CYS A 36 12.27 14.10 4.73
N PHE A 37 12.47 12.78 4.79
CA PHE A 37 11.38 11.84 5.08
C PHE A 37 10.87 11.98 6.50
N GLY A 38 11.75 12.31 7.47
CA GLY A 38 11.35 12.60 8.85
C GLY A 38 10.45 13.82 8.95
N ALA A 39 10.85 14.93 8.33
CA ALA A 39 10.03 16.13 8.27
C ALA A 39 8.70 15.87 7.55
N ALA A 40 8.73 15.20 6.40
CA ALA A 40 7.53 14.83 5.66
C ALA A 40 6.60 13.93 6.49
N THR A 41 7.14 12.96 7.24
CA THR A 41 6.37 12.12 8.17
C THR A 41 5.69 12.95 9.26
N ILE A 42 6.38 13.90 9.86
CA ILE A 42 5.80 14.78 10.90
C ILE A 42 4.65 15.60 10.31
N PHE A 43 4.85 16.21 9.14
CA PHE A 43 3.81 17.00 8.47
C PHE A 43 2.62 16.12 8.04
N GLU A 44 2.89 14.93 7.53
CA GLU A 44 1.85 13.96 7.18
C GLU A 44 1.02 13.58 8.41
N ILE A 45 1.66 13.20 9.51
CA ILE A 45 0.97 12.82 10.75
C ILE A 45 0.15 14.00 11.29
N ALA A 46 0.75 15.17 11.42
CA ALA A 46 0.08 16.36 11.94
C ALA A 46 -1.11 16.80 11.07
N GLY A 47 -0.94 16.76 9.75
CA GLY A 47 -1.97 17.17 8.79
C GLY A 47 -3.25 16.33 8.88
N TYR A 48 -3.14 15.07 9.21
CA TYR A 48 -4.30 14.19 9.34
C TYR A 48 -5.16 14.44 10.60
N TYR A 49 -4.69 15.25 11.53
CA TYR A 49 -5.49 15.70 12.67
C TYR A 49 -6.18 17.06 12.45
N ILE A 50 -5.93 17.71 11.31
CA ILE A 50 -6.51 19.02 10.99
C ILE A 50 -7.68 18.79 10.01
N PRO A 51 -8.93 19.12 10.40
CA PRO A 51 -10.08 19.04 9.51
C PRO A 51 -9.85 19.81 8.20
N PHE A 52 -10.32 19.28 7.08
CA PHE A 52 -10.11 19.71 5.70
C PHE A 52 -8.71 19.42 5.13
N VAL A 53 -7.65 19.48 5.95
CA VAL A 53 -6.29 19.11 5.51
C VAL A 53 -6.19 17.60 5.28
N ASP A 54 -6.88 16.79 6.10
CA ASP A 54 -6.95 15.34 5.94
C ASP A 54 -7.49 14.92 4.57
N ASN A 55 -8.57 15.55 4.11
CA ASN A 55 -9.16 15.26 2.79
C ASN A 55 -8.25 15.73 1.63
N ALA A 56 -7.59 16.88 1.79
CA ALA A 56 -6.61 17.36 0.81
C ALA A 56 -5.40 16.43 0.74
N LEU A 57 -4.93 15.96 1.91
CA LEU A 57 -3.83 14.99 2.00
C LEU A 57 -4.19 13.67 1.31
N ASP A 58 -5.38 13.13 1.49
CA ASP A 58 -5.79 11.87 0.84
C ASP A 58 -5.73 11.98 -0.69
N THR A 59 -6.03 13.14 -1.25
CA THR A 59 -5.91 13.39 -2.70
C THR A 59 -4.46 13.32 -3.18
N VAL A 60 -3.52 13.88 -2.41
CA VAL A 60 -2.10 13.92 -2.75
C VAL A 60 -1.40 12.60 -2.40
N THR A 61 -1.74 12.02 -1.25
CA THR A 61 -1.09 10.79 -0.78
C THR A 61 -1.50 9.56 -1.57
N THR A 62 -2.63 9.58 -2.26
CA THR A 62 -3.03 8.45 -3.13
C THR A 62 -2.01 8.20 -4.25
N PRO A 63 -1.70 9.14 -5.14
CA PRO A 63 -0.64 8.92 -6.13
C PRO A 63 0.75 8.80 -5.49
N ALA A 64 1.01 9.53 -4.42
CA ALA A 64 2.29 9.47 -3.72
C ALA A 64 2.55 8.08 -3.11
N SER A 65 1.52 7.38 -2.61
CA SER A 65 1.65 6.02 -2.08
C SER A 65 2.05 5.00 -3.15
N VAL A 66 1.49 5.13 -4.36
CA VAL A 66 1.86 4.29 -5.50
C VAL A 66 3.33 4.50 -5.87
N ILE A 67 3.77 5.76 -5.93
CA ILE A 67 5.17 6.10 -6.20
C ILE A 67 6.09 5.55 -5.10
N ALA A 68 5.76 5.78 -3.83
CA ALA A 68 6.56 5.30 -2.70
C ALA A 68 6.64 3.77 -2.65
N GLY A 69 5.52 3.08 -2.87
CA GLY A 69 5.48 1.62 -2.95
C GLY A 69 6.31 1.08 -4.10
N THR A 70 6.24 1.73 -5.27
CA THR A 70 7.08 1.40 -6.43
C THR A 70 8.57 1.57 -6.11
N LEU A 71 8.96 2.71 -5.53
CA LEU A 71 10.34 2.99 -5.15
C LEU A 71 10.88 1.99 -4.14
N LEU A 72 10.13 1.72 -3.06
CA LEU A 72 10.54 0.77 -2.03
C LEU A 72 10.71 -0.64 -2.59
N THR A 73 9.77 -1.09 -3.41
CA THR A 73 9.86 -2.42 -4.02
C THR A 73 11.03 -2.50 -5.01
N ALA A 74 11.17 -1.52 -5.90
CA ALA A 74 12.29 -1.49 -6.85
C ALA A 74 13.64 -1.39 -6.14
N SER A 75 13.73 -0.67 -5.02
CA SER A 75 14.97 -0.53 -4.25
C SER A 75 15.39 -1.81 -3.53
N ALA A 76 14.43 -2.69 -3.18
CA ALA A 76 14.68 -3.94 -2.48
C ALA A 76 14.97 -5.12 -3.42
N ILE A 77 14.71 -4.97 -4.73
CA ILE A 77 14.99 -6.01 -5.73
C ILE A 77 16.50 -6.10 -6.00
N LEU A 78 16.99 -7.33 -6.16
CA LEU A 78 18.41 -7.63 -6.39
C LEU A 78 19.00 -6.81 -7.55
N PRO A 79 20.28 -6.39 -7.45
CA PRO A 79 20.90 -5.49 -8.45
C PRO A 79 21.03 -6.12 -9.84
N ASP A 80 21.17 -7.45 -9.93
CA ASP A 80 21.42 -8.18 -11.19
C ASP A 80 20.16 -8.42 -12.04
N ILE A 81 19.01 -7.90 -11.62
CA ILE A 81 17.76 -8.02 -12.38
C ILE A 81 17.68 -6.89 -13.42
N ASP A 82 17.23 -7.25 -14.63
CA ASP A 82 17.00 -6.30 -15.71
C ASP A 82 16.20 -5.07 -15.22
N PRO A 83 16.62 -3.84 -15.54
CA PRO A 83 15.96 -2.62 -15.10
C PRO A 83 14.47 -2.56 -15.43
N MET A 84 14.07 -3.08 -16.60
CA MET A 84 12.66 -3.09 -17.01
C MET A 84 11.82 -3.99 -16.11
N LEU A 85 12.35 -5.18 -15.77
CA LEU A 85 11.69 -6.09 -14.83
C LEU A 85 11.66 -5.50 -13.42
N LYS A 86 12.74 -4.88 -12.97
CA LYS A 86 12.85 -4.21 -11.68
C LYS A 86 11.78 -3.14 -11.48
N TRP A 87 11.66 -2.23 -12.44
CA TRP A 87 10.64 -1.19 -12.40
C TRP A 87 9.24 -1.73 -12.65
N GLY A 88 9.07 -2.71 -13.54
CA GLY A 88 7.80 -3.38 -13.79
C GLY A 88 7.24 -4.05 -12.53
N LEU A 89 8.07 -4.83 -11.83
CA LEU A 89 7.70 -5.43 -10.55
C LEU A 89 7.46 -4.37 -9.46
N GLY A 90 8.27 -3.31 -9.43
CA GLY A 90 8.07 -2.18 -8.54
C GLY A 90 6.68 -1.56 -8.70
N ILE A 91 6.27 -1.28 -9.94
CA ILE A 91 4.97 -0.67 -10.25
C ILE A 91 3.83 -1.65 -9.92
N ILE A 92 3.89 -2.89 -10.39
CA ILE A 92 2.80 -3.86 -10.24
C ILE A 92 2.65 -4.29 -8.79
N VAL A 93 3.73 -4.74 -8.17
CA VAL A 93 3.68 -5.28 -6.80
C VAL A 93 3.67 -4.16 -5.77
N GLY A 94 4.65 -3.25 -5.82
CA GLY A 94 4.77 -2.18 -4.84
C GLY A 94 3.71 -1.09 -5.01
N GLY A 95 3.63 -0.52 -6.20
CA GLY A 95 2.66 0.52 -6.53
C GLY A 95 1.23 0.01 -6.48
N GLY A 96 0.96 -1.18 -7.05
CA GLY A 96 -0.36 -1.79 -7.05
C GLY A 96 -0.87 -2.09 -5.63
N SER A 97 -0.07 -2.72 -4.79
CA SER A 97 -0.46 -3.02 -3.40
C SER A 97 -0.66 -1.74 -2.58
N ALA A 98 0.23 -0.76 -2.72
CA ALA A 98 0.09 0.53 -2.04
C ALA A 98 -1.17 1.28 -2.48
N GLY A 99 -1.48 1.26 -3.79
CA GLY A 99 -2.70 1.86 -4.33
C GLY A 99 -3.98 1.20 -3.81
N ILE A 100 -4.03 -0.13 -3.73
CA ILE A 100 -5.17 -0.88 -3.18
C ILE A 100 -5.38 -0.54 -1.71
N ILE A 101 -4.31 -0.55 -0.91
CA ILE A 101 -4.37 -0.20 0.52
C ILE A 101 -4.84 1.25 0.68
N GLN A 102 -4.30 2.18 -0.11
CA GLN A 102 -4.69 3.59 -0.05
C GLN A 102 -6.16 3.80 -0.44
N ALA A 103 -6.65 3.12 -1.47
CA ALA A 103 -8.06 3.16 -1.83
C ALA A 103 -8.96 2.64 -0.69
N GLY A 104 -8.55 1.57 0.00
CA GLY A 104 -9.25 1.06 1.17
C GLY A 104 -9.32 2.07 2.32
N THR A 105 -8.22 2.76 2.62
CA THR A 105 -8.21 3.79 3.68
C THR A 105 -9.03 5.01 3.30
N ALA A 106 -8.98 5.45 2.04
CA ALA A 106 -9.80 6.54 1.54
C ALA A 106 -11.30 6.23 1.65
N LEU A 107 -11.72 5.00 1.31
CA LEU A 107 -13.10 4.53 1.49
C LEU A 107 -13.50 4.51 2.97
N THR A 108 -12.64 4.03 3.86
CA THR A 108 -12.89 4.02 5.31
C THR A 108 -13.12 5.42 5.84
N ARG A 109 -12.33 6.40 5.41
CA ARG A 109 -12.48 7.82 5.78
C ARG A 109 -13.73 8.45 5.19
N ALA A 110 -14.03 8.18 3.91
CA ALA A 110 -15.24 8.65 3.28
C ALA A 110 -16.49 8.15 4.02
N THR A 111 -16.49 6.86 4.42
CA THR A 111 -17.56 6.25 5.23
C THR A 111 -17.63 6.88 6.62
N SER A 112 -16.49 7.08 7.28
CA SER A 112 -16.40 7.75 8.58
C SER A 112 -16.96 9.18 8.50
N THR A 113 -16.59 9.94 7.49
CA THR A 113 -17.10 11.30 7.26
C THR A 113 -18.60 11.30 7.01
N ALA A 114 -19.12 10.38 6.20
CA ALA A 114 -20.53 10.28 5.90
C ALA A 114 -21.40 9.91 7.12
N THR A 115 -20.86 9.08 8.03
CA THR A 115 -21.60 8.56 9.19
C THR A 115 -21.41 9.40 10.45
N THR A 116 -20.26 10.05 10.62
CA THR A 116 -19.91 10.80 11.85
C THR A 116 -19.61 12.27 11.60
N ALA A 117 -19.90 12.80 10.40
CA ALA A 117 -19.50 14.15 9.98
C ALA A 117 -17.99 14.42 10.18
N GLY A 118 -17.16 13.37 10.08
CA GLY A 118 -15.70 13.47 10.22
C GLY A 118 -15.17 13.42 11.66
N VAL A 119 -16.04 13.35 12.67
CA VAL A 119 -15.60 13.32 14.08
C VAL A 119 -14.76 12.07 14.40
N ALA A 120 -15.00 10.96 13.73
CA ALA A 120 -14.22 9.73 13.90
C ALA A 120 -12.91 9.69 13.08
N ASN A 121 -12.67 10.62 12.15
CA ASN A 121 -11.47 10.64 11.31
C ASN A 121 -10.15 10.66 12.11
N PRO A 122 -9.99 11.41 13.21
CA PRO A 122 -8.79 11.35 14.04
C PRO A 122 -8.52 9.97 14.63
N ILE A 123 -9.56 9.21 14.97
CA ILE A 123 -9.43 7.85 15.48
C ILE A 123 -8.92 6.92 14.36
N VAL A 124 -9.52 7.00 13.18
CA VAL A 124 -9.06 6.27 11.98
C VAL A 124 -7.61 6.62 11.68
N ALA A 125 -7.26 7.91 11.69
CA ALA A 125 -5.90 8.37 11.48
C ALA A 125 -4.91 7.79 12.49
N THR A 126 -5.27 7.75 13.77
CA THR A 126 -4.42 7.19 14.83
C THR A 126 -4.16 5.71 14.62
N VAL A 127 -5.20 4.93 14.29
CA VAL A 127 -5.05 3.50 13.98
C VAL A 127 -4.14 3.29 12.77
N GLU A 128 -4.32 4.07 11.71
CA GLU A 128 -3.47 4.03 10.51
C GLU A 128 -2.01 4.38 10.83
N HIS A 129 -1.77 5.37 11.69
CA HIS A 129 -0.39 5.72 12.11
C HIS A 129 0.27 4.57 12.83
N ILE A 130 -0.42 3.96 13.80
CA ILE A 130 0.11 2.81 14.55
C ILE A 130 0.41 1.66 13.59
N LEU A 131 -0.53 1.31 12.70
CA LEU A 131 -0.36 0.23 11.74
C LEU A 131 0.80 0.51 10.76
N ALA A 132 0.97 1.76 10.32
CA ALA A 132 2.06 2.13 9.44
C ALA A 132 3.43 2.01 10.13
N ILE A 133 3.55 2.51 11.36
CA ILE A 133 4.81 2.45 12.12
C ILE A 133 5.15 0.99 12.46
N VAL A 134 4.21 0.27 13.06
CA VAL A 134 4.41 -1.13 13.48
C VAL A 134 4.68 -2.00 12.25
N GLY A 135 3.87 -1.88 11.19
CA GLY A 135 4.04 -2.62 9.94
C GLY A 135 5.38 -2.34 9.27
N SER A 136 5.84 -1.08 9.26
CA SER A 136 7.14 -0.72 8.69
C SER A 136 8.31 -1.33 9.46
N ILE A 137 8.25 -1.32 10.79
CA ILE A 137 9.27 -1.93 11.64
C ILE A 137 9.29 -3.44 11.45
N PHE A 138 8.12 -4.08 11.52
CA PHE A 138 8.02 -5.54 11.37
C PHE A 138 8.42 -6.01 9.98
N SER A 139 8.12 -5.26 8.92
CA SER A 139 8.53 -5.62 7.55
C SER A 139 10.05 -5.62 7.35
N ILE A 140 10.78 -4.83 8.13
CA ILE A 140 12.25 -4.81 8.10
C ILE A 140 12.83 -5.95 8.95
N VAL A 141 12.24 -6.19 10.13
CA VAL A 141 12.77 -7.17 11.09
C VAL A 141 12.39 -8.60 10.71
N ILE A 142 11.16 -8.81 10.22
CA ILE A 142 10.63 -10.15 9.92
C ILE A 142 9.98 -10.18 8.52
N PRO A 143 10.74 -9.95 7.45
CA PRO A 143 10.17 -9.77 6.11
C PRO A 143 9.41 -11.00 5.62
N PHE A 144 9.89 -12.21 5.93
CA PHE A 144 9.25 -13.46 5.50
C PHE A 144 7.89 -13.71 6.19
N VAL A 145 7.76 -13.35 7.45
CA VAL A 145 6.50 -13.48 8.20
C VAL A 145 5.45 -12.52 7.64
N ILE A 146 5.83 -11.27 7.42
CA ILE A 146 4.93 -10.26 6.84
C ILE A 146 4.53 -10.63 5.41
N ALA A 147 5.47 -11.08 4.58
CA ALA A 147 5.16 -11.56 3.23
C ALA A 147 4.15 -12.72 3.26
N GLY A 148 4.31 -13.67 4.18
CA GLY A 148 3.36 -14.76 4.39
C GLY A 148 1.97 -14.28 4.81
N VAL A 149 1.89 -13.37 5.76
CA VAL A 149 0.62 -12.78 6.22
C VAL A 149 -0.08 -12.03 5.08
N VAL A 150 0.65 -11.20 4.34
CA VAL A 150 0.11 -10.45 3.19
C VAL A 150 -0.39 -11.41 2.11
N CYS A 151 0.35 -12.48 1.81
CA CYS A 151 -0.06 -13.50 0.85
C CYS A 151 -1.39 -14.17 1.26
N VAL A 152 -1.51 -14.56 2.54
CA VAL A 152 -2.75 -15.14 3.07
C VAL A 152 -3.92 -14.16 2.97
N LEU A 153 -3.72 -12.88 3.31
CA LEU A 153 -4.76 -11.86 3.20
C LEU A 153 -5.22 -11.66 1.75
N ILE A 154 -4.29 -11.64 0.80
CA ILE A 154 -4.62 -11.55 -0.63
C ILE A 154 -5.43 -12.78 -1.08
N LEU A 155 -5.03 -13.98 -0.69
CA LEU A 155 -5.74 -15.22 -1.02
C LEU A 155 -7.16 -15.22 -0.44
N VAL A 156 -7.32 -14.81 0.80
CA VAL A 156 -8.62 -14.67 1.45
C VAL A 156 -9.50 -13.66 0.71
N MET A 157 -8.96 -12.51 0.37
CA MET A 157 -9.68 -11.48 -0.39
C MET A 157 -10.10 -12.00 -1.76
N LEU A 158 -9.20 -12.65 -2.50
CA LEU A 158 -9.50 -13.28 -3.79
C LEU A 158 -10.58 -14.35 -3.67
N PHE A 159 -10.52 -15.19 -2.62
CA PHE A 159 -11.54 -16.19 -2.35
C PHE A 159 -12.92 -15.56 -2.17
N PHE A 160 -13.05 -14.48 -1.39
CA PHE A 160 -14.30 -13.76 -1.20
C PHE A 160 -14.80 -13.11 -2.50
N VAL A 161 -13.90 -12.50 -3.27
CA VAL A 161 -14.22 -11.90 -4.57
C VAL A 161 -14.74 -12.96 -5.55
N ILE A 162 -14.04 -14.07 -5.70
CA ILE A 162 -14.45 -15.16 -6.60
C ILE A 162 -15.80 -15.75 -6.15
N ARG A 163 -15.98 -15.93 -4.83
CA ARG A 163 -17.25 -16.43 -4.27
C ARG A 163 -18.40 -15.46 -4.52
N TYR A 164 -18.17 -14.17 -4.41
CA TYR A 164 -19.14 -13.12 -4.71
C TYR A 164 -19.56 -13.18 -6.18
N PHE A 165 -18.61 -13.21 -7.11
CA PHE A 165 -18.90 -13.29 -8.54
C PHE A 165 -19.59 -14.62 -8.90
N LYS A 166 -19.16 -15.75 -8.36
CA LYS A 166 -19.81 -17.04 -8.58
C LYS A 166 -21.28 -17.05 -8.13
N LYS A 167 -21.61 -16.28 -7.11
CA LYS A 167 -22.98 -16.18 -6.60
C LYS A 167 -23.87 -15.27 -7.46
N HIS A 168 -23.30 -14.33 -8.19
CA HIS A 168 -24.03 -13.29 -8.92
C HIS A 168 -23.95 -13.45 -10.45
N ILE A 169 -23.21 -14.45 -10.97
CA ILE A 169 -23.25 -14.78 -12.39
C ILE A 169 -24.51 -15.63 -12.64
N PRO A 170 -25.48 -15.17 -13.45
CA PRO A 170 -26.62 -15.98 -13.84
C PRO A 170 -26.10 -17.24 -14.57
N LYS A 171 -26.58 -18.40 -14.18
CA LYS A 171 -26.36 -19.60 -14.99
C LYS A 171 -26.99 -19.33 -16.35
N THR A 172 -26.17 -19.20 -17.38
CA THR A 172 -26.64 -19.17 -18.76
C THR A 172 -27.24 -20.55 -19.01
N ASP A 173 -28.58 -20.64 -18.97
CA ASP A 173 -29.29 -21.87 -19.36
C ASP A 173 -28.87 -22.19 -20.79
N ALA A 174 -28.27 -23.33 -20.96
CA ALA A 174 -27.89 -23.84 -22.26
C ALA A 174 -29.14 -23.89 -23.14
N VAL A 175 -29.16 -23.07 -24.18
CA VAL A 175 -30.21 -23.08 -25.19
C VAL A 175 -30.29 -24.50 -25.75
N PRO A 176 -31.45 -25.21 -25.62
CA PRO A 176 -31.58 -26.56 -26.14
C PRO A 176 -31.42 -26.54 -27.66
N VAL A 177 -30.41 -27.21 -28.15
CA VAL A 177 -30.18 -27.42 -29.60
C VAL A 177 -31.36 -28.24 -30.14
N LYS A 178 -32.23 -27.55 -30.87
CA LYS A 178 -33.36 -28.18 -31.58
C LYS A 178 -32.79 -29.14 -32.63
N LYS A 179 -32.83 -30.46 -32.33
CA LYS A 179 -32.50 -31.48 -33.34
C LYS A 179 -33.47 -31.33 -34.50
N SER A 180 -32.98 -30.90 -35.64
CA SER A 180 -33.69 -30.99 -36.92
C SER A 180 -33.82 -32.47 -37.30
N SER A 181 -35.03 -32.97 -37.24
CA SER A 181 -35.39 -34.28 -37.82
C SER A 181 -35.59 -34.09 -39.31
N ASN A 182 -34.71 -34.65 -40.13
CA ASN A 182 -35.02 -35.08 -41.48
C ASN A 182 -35.57 -36.50 -41.46
#